data_47c9e0835d137f5f796a5ff6879081fe
#
_entry.id   47c9e0835d137f5f796a5ff6879081fe
#
_cell.length_a   1.000
_cell.length_b   1.000
_cell.length_c   1.000
_cell.angle_alpha   90.00
_cell.angle_beta   90.00
_cell.angle_gamma   90.00
#
_symmetry.space_group_name_H-M   'P 1'
#
loop_
_entity.id
_entity.type
_entity.pdbx_description
1 polymer ?
#
loop_
_entity_poly.entity_id
_entity_poly.type
_entity_poly.pdbx_seq_one_letter_code
_entity_poly.pdbx_strand_id
1 'polypeptide(L)'
;EHGQTGTSEAQKAVDTELEVFDNQSIEALILGCTHFPFLQKEIHNKLGSNVQLIDPAFETIRQAKELLTSGNQLSDDLTSSIDIYSTGDVKDLVAGAQKWLPNGYSKCAHIQLNEEG
;
A
#
# COMPACT_ATOMS: atom_id res chain seq x y z
N GLU A 1 -6.73 -7.87 -2.73
CA GLU A 1 -5.80 -8.32 -3.79
C GLU A 1 -6.47 -8.39 -5.17
N HIS A 2 -7.75 -8.71 -5.26
CA HIS A 2 -8.47 -8.87 -6.53
C HIS A 2 -9.03 -7.55 -7.12
N GLY A 3 -8.54 -6.41 -6.67
CA GLY A 3 -8.99 -5.11 -7.19
C GLY A 3 -10.42 -4.72 -6.84
N GLN A 4 -11.00 -5.29 -5.78
CA GLN A 4 -12.40 -5.12 -5.36
C GLN A 4 -12.63 -3.97 -4.38
N THR A 5 -11.63 -3.09 -4.16
CA THR A 5 -11.83 -1.90 -3.30
C THR A 5 -13.00 -1.05 -3.81
N GLY A 6 -13.82 -0.56 -2.91
CA GLY A 6 -15.04 0.20 -3.25
C GLY A 6 -16.26 -0.66 -3.61
N THR A 7 -16.16 -1.99 -3.52
CA THR A 7 -17.29 -2.89 -3.80
C THR A 7 -18.03 -3.29 -2.52
N SER A 8 -19.25 -3.82 -2.68
CA SER A 8 -20.03 -4.36 -1.58
C SER A 8 -19.38 -5.59 -0.94
N GLU A 9 -18.65 -6.37 -1.73
CA GLU A 9 -17.89 -7.53 -1.26
C GLU A 9 -16.73 -7.10 -0.35
N ALA A 10 -15.99 -6.06 -0.74
CA ALA A 10 -14.93 -5.50 0.10
C ALA A 10 -15.48 -4.97 1.42
N GLN A 11 -16.62 -4.24 1.37
CA GLN A 11 -17.27 -3.75 2.58
C GLN A 11 -17.67 -4.90 3.51
N LYS A 12 -18.32 -5.94 3.00
CA LYS A 12 -18.71 -7.11 3.80
C LYS A 12 -17.51 -7.81 4.45
N ALA A 13 -16.41 -7.96 3.70
CA ALA A 13 -15.20 -8.55 4.24
C ALA A 13 -14.64 -7.70 5.40
N VAL A 14 -14.57 -6.38 5.22
CA VAL A 14 -14.12 -5.46 6.27
C VAL A 14 -15.07 -5.49 7.48
N ASP A 15 -16.39 -5.50 7.25
CA ASP A 15 -17.38 -5.55 8.33
C ASP A 15 -17.18 -6.80 9.18
N THR A 16 -16.98 -7.96 8.56
CA THR A 16 -16.76 -9.23 9.26
C THR A 16 -15.44 -9.24 10.04
N GLU A 17 -14.34 -8.82 9.42
CA GLU A 17 -13.02 -8.82 10.07
C GLU A 17 -12.93 -7.84 11.25
N LEU A 18 -13.70 -6.75 11.19
CA LEU A 18 -13.71 -5.74 12.24
C LEU A 18 -14.84 -5.92 13.29
N GLU A 19 -15.60 -7.01 13.22
CA GLU A 19 -16.61 -7.36 14.27
C GLU A 19 -15.99 -7.47 15.66
N VAL A 20 -14.70 -7.81 15.74
CA VAL A 20 -13.96 -7.86 17.01
C VAL A 20 -13.97 -6.54 17.77
N PHE A 21 -14.18 -5.43 17.08
CA PHE A 21 -14.27 -4.10 17.68
C PHE A 21 -15.71 -3.65 17.96
N ASP A 22 -16.72 -4.46 17.65
CA ASP A 22 -18.10 -4.11 17.93
C ASP A 22 -18.28 -3.89 19.45
N ASN A 23 -18.95 -2.82 19.80
CA ASN A 23 -19.16 -2.37 21.18
C ASN A 23 -17.87 -1.97 21.94
N GLN A 24 -16.76 -1.76 21.26
CA GLN A 24 -15.55 -1.20 21.83
C GLN A 24 -15.39 0.25 21.41
N SER A 25 -14.90 1.08 22.32
CA SER A 25 -14.49 2.45 22.00
C SER A 25 -13.02 2.44 21.57
N ILE A 26 -12.77 2.59 20.28
CA ILE A 26 -11.41 2.72 19.76
C ILE A 26 -11.20 4.13 19.22
N GLU A 27 -10.05 4.71 19.50
CA GLU A 27 -9.69 6.06 19.06
C GLU A 27 -8.84 6.01 17.78
N ALA A 28 -8.01 4.96 17.65
CA ALA A 28 -7.11 4.80 16.51
C ALA A 28 -6.95 3.33 16.12
N LEU A 29 -6.72 3.09 14.83
CA LEU A 29 -6.41 1.79 14.25
C LEU A 29 -5.14 1.87 13.42
N ILE A 30 -4.13 1.06 13.77
CA ILE A 30 -2.89 0.97 12.99
C ILE A 30 -3.09 -0.04 11.85
N LEU A 31 -2.85 0.41 10.62
CA LEU A 31 -2.95 -0.42 9.41
C LEU A 31 -1.65 -1.20 9.22
N GLY A 32 -1.50 -2.33 9.91
CA GLY A 32 -0.29 -3.14 9.93
C GLY A 32 -0.04 -3.98 8.65
N CYS A 33 -0.57 -3.55 7.52
CA CYS A 33 -0.42 -4.22 6.23
C CYS A 33 -0.40 -3.19 5.10
N THR A 34 0.42 -3.40 4.09
CA THR A 34 0.55 -2.50 2.94
C THR A 34 -0.72 -2.39 2.07
N HIS A 35 -1.66 -3.32 2.19
CA HIS A 35 -2.91 -3.32 1.44
C HIS A 35 -4.07 -2.62 2.17
N PHE A 36 -4.05 -2.53 3.48
CA PHE A 36 -5.15 -1.95 4.27
C PHE A 36 -5.40 -0.46 3.98
N PRO A 37 -4.40 0.36 3.65
CA PRO A 37 -4.67 1.75 3.26
C PRO A 37 -5.62 1.91 2.07
N PHE A 38 -5.72 0.90 1.19
CA PHE A 38 -6.67 0.90 0.08
C PHE A 38 -8.13 0.64 0.51
N LEU A 39 -8.36 0.23 1.76
CA LEU A 39 -9.67 -0.06 2.36
C LEU A 39 -10.10 1.00 3.39
N GLN A 40 -9.44 2.16 3.43
CA GLN A 40 -9.72 3.21 4.43
C GLN A 40 -11.20 3.62 4.46
N LYS A 41 -11.84 3.70 3.29
CA LYS A 41 -13.25 4.05 3.18
C LYS A 41 -14.15 3.00 3.84
N GLU A 42 -13.92 1.73 3.54
CA GLU A 42 -14.67 0.60 4.09
C GLU A 42 -14.46 0.49 5.61
N ILE A 43 -13.23 0.72 6.07
CA ILE A 43 -12.88 0.73 7.51
C ILE A 43 -13.60 1.88 8.22
N HIS A 44 -13.59 3.08 7.68
CA HIS A 44 -14.33 4.21 8.26
C HIS A 44 -15.85 3.99 8.24
N ASN A 45 -16.40 3.33 7.21
CA ASN A 45 -17.81 2.98 7.17
C ASN A 45 -18.20 2.04 8.34
N LYS A 46 -17.32 1.11 8.71
CA LYS A 46 -17.55 0.15 9.80
C LYS A 46 -17.31 0.78 11.18
N LEU A 47 -16.19 1.45 11.37
CA LEU A 47 -15.73 1.93 12.68
C LEU A 47 -16.16 3.37 13.00
N GLY A 48 -16.56 4.12 11.99
CA GLY A 48 -16.86 5.55 12.11
C GLY A 48 -15.69 6.44 11.69
N SER A 49 -16.02 7.63 11.20
CA SER A 49 -15.04 8.61 10.71
C SER A 49 -14.17 9.26 11.79
N ASN A 50 -14.55 9.08 13.07
CA ASN A 50 -13.79 9.62 14.20
C ASN A 50 -12.60 8.75 14.58
N VAL A 51 -12.54 7.50 14.14
CA VAL A 51 -11.40 6.59 14.37
C VAL A 51 -10.22 7.03 13.50
N GLN A 52 -9.11 7.37 14.13
CA GLN A 52 -7.90 7.73 13.40
C GLN A 52 -7.27 6.48 12.77
N LEU A 53 -7.14 6.45 11.45
CA LEU A 53 -6.39 5.41 10.75
C LEU A 53 -4.92 5.83 10.63
N ILE A 54 -4.02 5.00 11.15
CA ILE A 54 -2.57 5.24 11.13
C ILE A 54 -1.95 4.32 10.10
N ASP A 55 -1.47 4.90 9.00
CA ASP A 55 -0.70 4.19 7.97
C ASP A 55 0.80 4.39 8.22
N PRO A 56 1.55 3.35 8.62
CA PRO A 56 2.98 3.47 8.89
C PRO A 56 3.83 3.80 7.65
N ALA A 57 3.29 3.62 6.44
CA ALA A 57 4.05 3.85 5.21
C ALA A 57 4.52 5.30 5.09
N PHE A 58 3.70 6.28 5.49
CA PHE A 58 4.09 7.69 5.45
C PHE A 58 5.32 7.97 6.30
N GLU A 59 5.33 7.46 7.53
CA GLU A 59 6.46 7.64 8.45
C GLU A 59 7.71 6.93 7.93
N THR A 60 7.56 5.73 7.39
CA THR A 60 8.66 4.96 6.78
C THR A 60 9.30 5.73 5.63
N ILE A 61 8.50 6.30 4.72
CA ILE A 61 9.02 7.09 3.59
C ILE A 61 9.65 8.40 4.07
N ARG A 62 9.07 9.05 5.09
CA ARG A 62 9.65 10.26 5.68
C ARG A 62 11.04 9.98 6.24
N GLN A 63 11.19 8.90 7.02
CA GLN A 63 12.47 8.49 7.59
C GLN A 63 13.49 8.11 6.51
N ALA A 64 13.07 7.35 5.49
CA ALA A 64 13.94 7.02 4.36
C ALA A 64 14.46 8.28 3.66
N LYS A 65 13.59 9.27 3.41
CA LYS A 65 13.98 10.54 2.83
C LYS A 65 14.98 11.30 3.71
N GLU A 66 14.77 11.32 5.02
CA GLU A 66 15.69 11.99 5.96
C GLU A 66 17.06 11.32 5.98
N LEU A 67 17.12 10.00 5.97
CA LEU A 67 18.39 9.26 5.89
C LEU A 67 19.14 9.55 4.59
N LEU A 68 18.46 9.53 3.45
CA LEU A 68 19.07 9.86 2.16
C LEU A 68 19.54 11.32 2.11
N THR A 69 18.78 12.25 2.69
CA THR A 69 19.14 13.67 2.75
C THR A 69 20.37 13.88 3.61
N SER A 70 20.40 13.31 4.80
CA SER A 70 21.52 13.45 5.74
C SER A 70 22.80 12.78 5.24
N GLY A 71 22.65 11.69 4.47
CA GLY A 71 23.76 11.01 3.80
C GLY A 71 24.20 11.63 2.47
N ASN A 72 23.58 12.73 2.03
CA ASN A 72 23.79 13.36 0.71
C ASN A 72 23.65 12.35 -0.46
N GLN A 73 22.62 11.47 -0.35
CA GLN A 73 22.36 10.37 -1.29
C GLN A 73 21.11 10.62 -2.15
N LEU A 74 20.47 11.77 -2.01
CA LEU A 74 19.39 12.16 -2.91
C LEU A 74 19.99 12.48 -4.30
N SER A 75 19.28 12.04 -5.35
CA SER A 75 19.66 12.40 -6.72
C SER A 75 19.27 13.85 -7.02
N ASP A 76 20.18 14.57 -7.66
CA ASP A 76 19.92 15.89 -8.25
C ASP A 76 19.31 15.77 -9.66
N ASP A 77 19.16 14.55 -10.18
CA ASP A 77 18.57 14.32 -11.50
C ASP A 77 17.06 14.58 -11.44
N LEU A 78 16.58 15.43 -12.33
CA LEU A 78 15.17 15.77 -12.48
C LEU A 78 14.40 14.67 -13.24
N THR A 79 15.10 13.73 -13.85
CA THR A 79 14.48 12.57 -14.50
C THR A 79 14.34 11.41 -13.51
N SER A 80 13.16 10.85 -13.40
CA SER A 80 12.91 9.67 -12.59
C SER A 80 12.42 8.53 -13.46
N SER A 81 12.89 7.32 -13.16
CA SER A 81 12.36 6.09 -13.75
C SER A 81 11.88 5.15 -12.66
N ILE A 82 10.79 4.42 -12.93
CA ILE A 82 10.27 3.38 -12.05
C ILE A 82 10.31 2.07 -12.81
N ASP A 83 11.21 1.20 -12.43
CA ASP A 83 11.31 -0.15 -12.95
C ASP A 83 10.74 -1.13 -11.92
N ILE A 84 9.78 -1.93 -12.33
CA ILE A 84 9.11 -2.90 -11.45
C ILE A 84 9.36 -4.31 -11.93
N TYR A 85 9.57 -5.22 -10.97
CA TYR A 85 9.91 -6.61 -11.24
C TYR A 85 9.07 -7.54 -10.38
N SER A 86 8.74 -8.72 -10.92
CA SER A 86 8.06 -9.78 -10.18
C SER A 86 8.71 -11.13 -10.45
N THR A 87 8.74 -11.98 -9.44
CA THR A 87 9.06 -13.40 -9.57
C THR A 87 7.84 -14.22 -10.00
N GLY A 88 6.65 -13.62 -9.99
CA GLY A 88 5.39 -14.20 -10.45
C GLY A 88 5.02 -13.78 -11.87
N ASP A 89 3.73 -13.87 -12.21
CA ASP A 89 3.23 -13.49 -13.54
C ASP A 89 3.34 -11.96 -13.75
N VAL A 90 3.99 -11.57 -14.82
CA VAL A 90 4.14 -10.16 -15.22
C VAL A 90 2.79 -9.53 -15.56
N LYS A 91 1.81 -10.30 -16.04
CA LYS A 91 0.49 -9.76 -16.35
C LYS A 91 -0.23 -9.23 -15.13
N ASP A 92 -0.13 -9.96 -14.01
CA ASP A 92 -0.72 -9.54 -12.73
C ASP A 92 -0.01 -8.28 -12.20
N LEU A 93 1.33 -8.23 -12.33
CA LEU A 93 2.11 -7.05 -11.95
C LEU A 93 1.71 -5.82 -12.78
N VAL A 94 1.57 -5.97 -14.10
CA VAL A 94 1.14 -4.90 -15.02
C VAL A 94 -0.25 -4.40 -14.65
N ALA A 95 -1.21 -5.30 -14.42
CA ALA A 95 -2.57 -4.93 -14.06
C ALA A 95 -2.61 -4.14 -12.73
N GLY A 96 -1.84 -4.59 -11.73
CA GLY A 96 -1.69 -3.88 -10.47
C GLY A 96 -1.03 -2.50 -10.63
N ALA A 97 0.07 -2.44 -11.37
CA ALA A 97 0.80 -1.20 -11.62
C ALA A 97 -0.04 -0.16 -12.36
N GLN A 98 -0.79 -0.54 -13.37
CA GLN A 98 -1.70 0.35 -14.10
C GLN A 98 -2.77 0.95 -13.19
N LYS A 99 -3.22 0.19 -12.20
CA LYS A 99 -4.25 0.64 -11.26
C LYS A 99 -3.71 1.58 -10.19
N TRP A 100 -2.51 1.30 -9.67
CA TRP A 100 -2.01 1.91 -8.44
C TRP A 100 -0.85 2.90 -8.63
N LEU A 101 -0.20 2.93 -9.80
CA LEU A 101 0.83 3.89 -10.13
C LEU A 101 0.30 4.97 -11.09
N PRO A 102 -0.19 6.10 -10.59
CA PRO A 102 -0.87 7.11 -11.40
C PRO A 102 0.04 7.74 -12.47
N ASN A 103 1.34 7.76 -12.21
CA ASN A 103 2.34 8.32 -13.12
C ASN A 103 2.99 7.26 -14.03
N GLY A 104 2.50 6.01 -13.95
CA GLY A 104 3.03 4.90 -14.73
C GLY A 104 4.36 4.37 -14.21
N TYR A 105 5.00 3.57 -15.05
CA TYR A 105 6.31 2.95 -14.79
C TYR A 105 7.12 2.91 -16.09
N SER A 106 8.46 2.86 -15.99
CA SER A 106 9.35 2.83 -17.14
C SER A 106 9.53 1.42 -17.69
N LYS A 107 9.54 0.42 -16.79
CA LYS A 107 9.74 -0.99 -17.14
C LYS A 107 8.96 -1.89 -16.21
N CYS A 108 8.43 -2.99 -16.77
CA CYS A 108 7.84 -4.08 -16.01
C CYS A 108 8.35 -5.41 -16.57
N ALA A 109 8.98 -6.24 -15.72
CA ALA A 109 9.59 -7.49 -16.18
C ALA A 109 9.56 -8.59 -15.11
N HIS A 110 9.67 -9.83 -15.59
CA HIS A 110 9.92 -10.98 -14.72
C HIS A 110 11.41 -11.03 -14.33
N ILE A 111 11.66 -11.42 -13.09
CA ILE A 111 13.01 -11.67 -12.56
C ILE A 111 13.03 -13.02 -11.86
N GLN A 112 14.13 -13.75 -12.02
CA GLN A 112 14.42 -14.92 -11.21
C GLN A 112 15.46 -14.54 -10.17
N LEU A 113 15.19 -14.88 -8.91
CA LEU A 113 16.17 -14.75 -7.83
C LEU A 113 16.99 -16.02 -7.83
N ASN A 114 18.31 -15.93 -8.05
CA ASN A 114 19.22 -17.05 -7.88
C ASN A 114 19.47 -17.26 -6.38
N GLU A 115 19.52 -18.51 -5.95
CA GLU A 115 19.79 -18.87 -4.54
C GLU A 115 21.24 -18.61 -4.10
N GLU A 116 22.07 -18.01 -4.96
CA GLU A 116 23.44 -17.66 -4.64
C GLU A 116 23.52 -16.19 -4.20
N GLY A 117 23.41 -16.01 -2.88
CA GLY A 117 23.62 -14.75 -2.18
C GLY A 117 24.20 -15.02 -0.79
#